data_55469a75e1964bb74967f28e4c1bc79e
#
_entry.id   55469a75e1964bb74967f28e4c1bc79e
#
_cell.length_a   1.000
_cell.length_b   1.000
_cell.length_c   1.000
_cell.angle_alpha   90.00
_cell.angle_beta   90.00
_cell.angle_gamma   90.00
#
_symmetry.space_group_name_H-M   'P 1'
#
loop_
_entity.id
_entity.type
_entity.pdbx_description
1 polymer ?
#
loop_
_entity_poly.entity_id
_entity_poly.type
_entity_poly.pdbx_seq_one_letter_code
_entity_poly.pdbx_strand_id
1 'polypeptide(L)'
;MSIRQTVLETLEHEYPYLQERFGLVQLRLFGSVSRSEDTEESDIDLLYIFKPEYETYQNLFSLHEYLTELFGRKVDLVSEEWSGERFLSVALEDAVTCSAGGIA
;
A
#
# COMPACT_ATOMS: atom_id res chain seq x y z
N MET A 1 -16.71 2.65 -11.69
CA MET A 1 -16.67 1.56 -10.73
C MET A 1 -15.33 1.51 -10.03
N SER A 2 -15.33 1.42 -8.72
CA SER A 2 -14.09 1.44 -7.95
C SER A 2 -13.40 0.08 -7.93
N ILE A 3 -12.06 0.10 -7.90
CA ILE A 3 -11.28 -1.12 -7.76
C ILE A 3 -10.93 -1.37 -6.29
N ARG A 4 -11.50 -0.59 -5.36
CA ARG A 4 -11.18 -0.67 -3.93
C ARG A 4 -11.25 -2.09 -3.38
N GLN A 5 -12.36 -2.77 -3.60
CA GLN A 5 -12.54 -4.11 -3.07
C GLN A 5 -11.52 -5.09 -3.65
N THR A 6 -11.29 -5.02 -4.96
CA THR A 6 -10.31 -5.88 -5.61
C THR A 6 -8.91 -5.65 -5.06
N VAL A 7 -8.54 -4.38 -4.88
CA VAL A 7 -7.21 -4.04 -4.35
C VAL A 7 -7.05 -4.58 -2.93
N LEU A 8 -8.05 -4.36 -2.07
CA LEU A 8 -7.97 -4.82 -0.69
C LEU A 8 -7.89 -6.33 -0.59
N GLU A 9 -8.69 -7.04 -1.38
CA GLU A 9 -8.67 -8.51 -1.38
C GLU A 9 -7.35 -9.05 -1.91
N THR A 10 -6.80 -8.42 -2.95
CA THR A 10 -5.54 -8.83 -3.51
C THR A 10 -4.40 -8.62 -2.51
N LEU A 11 -4.37 -7.45 -1.85
CA LEU A 11 -3.35 -7.17 -0.85
C LEU A 11 -3.46 -8.09 0.35
N GLU A 12 -4.68 -8.40 0.78
CA GLU A 12 -4.91 -9.34 1.86
C GLU A 12 -4.33 -10.71 1.53
N HIS A 13 -4.59 -11.18 0.33
CA HIS A 13 -4.09 -12.47 -0.14
C HIS A 13 -2.57 -12.49 -0.23
N GLU A 14 -1.98 -11.39 -0.71
CA GLU A 14 -0.54 -11.28 -0.89
C GLU A 14 0.22 -10.92 0.38
N TYR A 15 -0.48 -10.48 1.41
CA TYR A 15 0.17 -9.91 2.59
C TYR A 15 1.21 -10.81 3.25
N PRO A 16 0.97 -12.10 3.47
CA PRO A 16 2.00 -12.96 4.06
C PRO A 16 3.28 -13.00 3.24
N TYR A 17 3.15 -13.05 1.93
CA TYR A 17 4.31 -13.02 1.03
C TYR A 17 5.04 -11.68 1.11
N LEU A 18 4.27 -10.58 1.14
CA LEU A 18 4.86 -9.24 1.21
C LEU A 18 5.62 -9.04 2.51
N GLN A 19 5.11 -9.57 3.61
CA GLN A 19 5.80 -9.49 4.89
C GLN A 19 7.12 -10.25 4.86
N GLU A 20 7.08 -11.47 4.36
CA GLU A 20 8.26 -12.33 4.34
C GLU A 20 9.30 -11.85 3.34
N ARG A 21 8.87 -11.54 2.12
CA ARG A 21 9.80 -11.19 1.04
C ARG A 21 10.36 -9.79 1.18
N PHE A 22 9.55 -8.83 1.60
CA PHE A 22 9.93 -7.42 1.61
C PHE A 22 10.09 -6.83 3.01
N GLY A 23 9.80 -7.59 4.04
CA GLY A 23 9.93 -7.10 5.41
C GLY A 23 8.93 -6.02 5.79
N LEU A 24 7.72 -6.09 5.24
CA LEU A 24 6.68 -5.13 5.60
C LEU A 24 6.20 -5.32 7.03
N VAL A 25 6.12 -4.22 7.76
CA VAL A 25 5.53 -4.17 9.09
C VAL A 25 4.06 -3.78 8.96
N GLN A 26 3.78 -2.82 8.05
CA GLN A 26 2.44 -2.32 7.86
C GLN A 26 2.26 -1.81 6.44
N LEU A 27 1.05 -1.94 5.93
CA LEU A 27 0.68 -1.44 4.61
C LEU A 27 -0.73 -0.91 4.69
N ARG A 28 -0.95 0.32 4.25
CA ARG A 28 -2.27 0.96 4.27
C ARG A 28 -2.62 1.50 2.89
N LEU A 29 -3.84 1.25 2.47
CA LEU A 29 -4.39 1.85 1.25
C LEU A 29 -4.96 3.22 1.62
N PHE A 30 -4.60 4.25 0.88
CA PHE A 30 -5.16 5.59 1.08
C PHE A 30 -5.47 6.24 -0.26
N GLY A 31 -5.92 7.48 -0.25
CA GLY A 31 -6.19 8.21 -1.47
C GLY A 31 -7.52 7.86 -2.12
N SER A 32 -7.62 8.13 -3.43
CA SER A 32 -8.90 8.00 -4.13
C SER A 32 -9.45 6.59 -4.13
N VAL A 33 -8.60 5.58 -4.27
CA VAL A 33 -9.07 4.19 -4.27
C VAL A 33 -9.67 3.84 -2.91
N SER A 34 -9.05 4.29 -1.81
CA SER A 34 -9.56 3.98 -0.47
C SER A 34 -10.93 4.61 -0.22
N ARG A 35 -11.24 5.71 -0.90
CA ARG A 35 -12.52 6.41 -0.79
C ARG A 35 -13.53 5.99 -1.84
N SER A 36 -13.19 5.04 -2.70
CA SER A 36 -14.01 4.62 -3.84
C SER A 36 -14.31 5.77 -4.80
N GLU A 37 -13.38 6.71 -4.89
CA GLU A 37 -13.48 7.87 -5.79
C GLU A 37 -12.54 7.75 -6.98
N ASP A 38 -11.97 6.57 -7.16
CA ASP A 38 -11.00 6.33 -8.21
C ASP A 38 -11.66 6.24 -9.60
N THR A 39 -10.83 6.57 -10.60
CA THR A 39 -11.17 6.41 -12.01
C THR A 39 -10.18 5.43 -12.62
N GLU A 40 -10.34 5.18 -13.93
CA GLU A 40 -9.42 4.29 -14.63
C GLU A 40 -7.99 4.82 -14.65
N GLU A 41 -7.82 6.12 -14.44
CA GLU A 41 -6.51 6.78 -14.46
C GLU A 41 -5.92 6.98 -13.06
N SER A 42 -6.67 6.62 -12.02
CA SER A 42 -6.19 6.81 -10.66
C SER A 42 -5.05 5.85 -10.32
N ASP A 43 -4.09 6.35 -9.55
CA ASP A 43 -3.01 5.53 -9.02
C ASP A 43 -3.49 4.82 -7.75
N ILE A 44 -2.80 3.75 -7.41
CA ILE A 44 -3.05 3.07 -6.14
C ILE A 44 -2.04 3.63 -5.15
N ASP A 45 -2.53 4.30 -4.11
CA ASP A 45 -1.69 4.97 -3.12
C ASP A 45 -1.56 4.12 -1.86
N LEU A 46 -0.34 3.78 -1.50
CA LEU A 46 -0.06 2.91 -0.35
C LEU A 46 0.95 3.56 0.58
N LEU A 47 0.65 3.51 1.87
CA LEU A 47 1.59 3.88 2.93
C LEU A 47 2.23 2.60 3.43
N TYR A 48 3.55 2.60 3.55
CA TYR A 48 4.27 1.41 3.98
C TYR A 48 5.19 1.69 5.17
N ILE A 49 5.44 0.65 5.94
CA ILE A 49 6.48 0.65 6.98
C ILE A 49 7.26 -0.65 6.81
N PHE A 50 8.58 -0.55 6.69
CA PHE A 50 9.48 -1.70 6.63
C PHE A 50 10.13 -1.94 7.98
N LYS A 51 10.57 -3.18 8.21
CA LYS A 51 11.50 -3.44 9.29
C LYS A 51 12.79 -2.67 8.99
N PRO A 52 13.51 -2.18 10.02
CA PRO A 52 14.69 -1.36 9.79
C PRO A 52 15.72 -1.95 8.82
N GLU A 53 15.97 -3.24 8.90
CA GLU A 53 16.95 -3.90 8.04
C GLU A 53 16.49 -4.01 6.59
N TYR A 54 15.22 -3.77 6.32
CA TYR A 54 14.66 -3.80 4.98
C TYR A 54 14.48 -2.41 4.36
N GLU A 55 14.87 -1.36 5.08
CA GLU A 55 14.73 0.01 4.59
C GLU A 55 15.87 0.37 3.64
N THR A 56 15.80 -0.15 2.43
CA THR A 56 16.78 0.13 1.39
C THR A 56 16.05 0.55 0.12
N TYR A 57 16.73 1.31 -0.72
CA TYR A 57 16.17 1.68 -2.03
C TYR A 57 15.89 0.45 -2.87
N GLN A 58 16.76 -0.53 -2.80
CA GLN A 58 16.62 -1.75 -3.58
C GLN A 58 15.34 -2.50 -3.19
N ASN A 59 15.07 -2.59 -1.89
CA ASN A 59 13.87 -3.27 -1.39
C ASN A 59 12.61 -2.50 -1.80
N LEU A 60 12.65 -1.18 -1.67
CA LEU A 60 11.52 -0.33 -2.05
C LEU A 60 11.24 -0.45 -3.55
N PHE A 61 12.29 -0.40 -4.35
CA PHE A 61 12.15 -0.53 -5.80
C PHE A 61 11.55 -1.89 -6.18
N SER A 62 12.05 -2.96 -5.55
CA SER A 62 11.54 -4.32 -5.81
C SER A 62 10.07 -4.46 -5.43
N LEU A 63 9.68 -3.89 -4.28
CA LEU A 63 8.29 -3.91 -3.86
C LEU A 63 7.42 -3.12 -4.85
N HIS A 64 7.89 -1.97 -5.27
CA HIS A 64 7.17 -1.13 -6.23
C HIS A 64 6.93 -1.89 -7.55
N GLU A 65 7.97 -2.55 -8.06
CA GLU A 65 7.82 -3.32 -9.28
C GLU A 65 6.85 -4.48 -9.11
N TYR A 66 6.93 -5.16 -7.98
CA TYR A 66 6.05 -6.29 -7.72
C TYR A 66 4.59 -5.86 -7.70
N LEU A 67 4.29 -4.78 -6.99
CA LEU A 67 2.91 -4.29 -6.88
C LEU A 67 2.40 -3.71 -8.19
N THR A 68 3.25 -3.02 -8.94
CA THR A 68 2.87 -2.47 -10.23
C THR A 68 2.48 -3.60 -11.20
N GLU A 69 3.24 -4.68 -11.22
CA GLU A 69 2.90 -5.83 -12.04
C GLU A 69 1.63 -6.52 -11.55
N LEU A 70 1.52 -6.66 -10.25
CA LEU A 70 0.37 -7.32 -9.63
C LEU A 70 -0.95 -6.65 -10.01
N PHE A 71 -0.98 -5.34 -9.97
CA PHE A 71 -2.20 -4.57 -10.24
C PHE A 71 -2.33 -4.10 -11.68
N GLY A 72 -1.25 -4.14 -12.47
CA GLY A 72 -1.27 -3.64 -13.83
C GLY A 72 -1.59 -2.15 -13.90
N ARG A 73 -1.23 -1.40 -12.87
CA ARG A 73 -1.58 0.00 -12.72
C ARG A 73 -0.48 0.69 -11.90
N LYS A 74 -0.32 1.99 -12.10
CA LYS A 74 0.68 2.75 -11.34
C LYS A 74 0.39 2.68 -9.85
N VAL A 75 1.44 2.43 -9.07
CA VAL A 75 1.37 2.37 -7.61
C VAL A 75 2.30 3.42 -7.03
N ASP A 76 1.79 4.21 -6.10
CA ASP A 76 2.59 5.17 -5.37
C ASP A 76 2.84 4.64 -3.97
N LEU A 77 4.11 4.40 -3.64
CA LEU A 77 4.51 3.94 -2.31
C LEU A 77 5.06 5.11 -1.53
N VAL A 78 4.45 5.39 -0.39
CA VAL A 78 4.82 6.53 0.46
C VAL A 78 5.20 5.99 1.83
N SER A 79 6.35 6.41 2.34
CA SER A 79 6.80 5.99 3.67
C SER A 79 5.95 6.64 4.75
N GLU A 80 5.33 5.84 5.60
CA GLU A 80 4.56 6.38 6.71
C GLU A 80 5.48 7.00 7.76
N GLU A 81 6.67 6.44 7.95
CA GLU A 81 7.63 6.92 8.95
C GLU A 81 8.30 8.23 8.57
N TRP A 82 8.52 8.45 7.28
CA TRP A 82 9.28 9.60 6.80
C TRP A 82 8.44 10.71 6.19
N SER A 83 7.12 10.57 6.24
CA SER A 83 6.20 11.60 5.73
C SER A 83 5.92 12.62 6.83
N GLY A 84 5.63 13.87 6.40
CA GLY A 84 5.32 14.93 7.35
C GLY A 84 3.97 14.71 8.03
N GLU A 85 3.84 15.25 9.25
CA GLU A 85 2.61 15.14 10.03
C GLU A 85 1.38 15.67 9.32
N ARG A 86 1.53 16.78 8.59
CA ARG A 86 0.41 17.40 7.88
C ARG A 86 -0.12 16.48 6.79
N PHE A 87 0.80 15.85 6.05
CA PHE A 87 0.42 14.89 5.02
C PHE A 87 -0.28 13.70 5.64
N LEU A 88 0.32 13.14 6.71
CA LEU A 88 -0.23 11.95 7.34
C LEU A 88 -1.60 12.20 7.97
N SER A 89 -1.82 13.38 8.54
CA SER A 89 -3.12 13.67 9.15
C SER A 89 -4.24 13.61 8.12
N VAL A 90 -3.96 13.97 6.87
CA VAL A 90 -4.95 13.88 5.79
C VAL A 90 -5.02 12.46 5.24
N ALA A 91 -3.87 11.85 4.98
CA ALA A 91 -3.83 10.52 4.38
C ALA A 91 -4.46 9.46 5.27
N LEU A 92 -4.28 9.57 6.58
CA LEU A 92 -4.79 8.58 7.53
C LEU A 92 -6.28 8.68 7.79
N GLU A 93 -6.93 9.77 7.38
CA GLU A 93 -8.37 9.91 7.55
C GLU A 93 -9.16 8.78 6.89
N ASP A 94 -8.72 8.40 5.69
CA ASP A 94 -9.41 7.39 4.89
C ASP A 94 -8.59 6.12 4.68
N ALA A 95 -7.47 6.01 5.37
CA ALA A 95 -6.57 4.88 5.17
C ALA A 95 -7.17 3.59 5.71
N VAL A 96 -6.97 2.52 4.95
CA VAL A 96 -7.42 1.19 5.33
C VAL A 96 -6.18 0.32 5.51
N THR A 97 -6.01 -0.23 6.71
CA THR A 97 -4.86 -1.09 7.00
C THR A 97 -5.08 -2.47 6.41
N CYS A 98 -4.11 -2.93 5.64
CA CYS A 98 -4.15 -4.25 5.04
C CYS A 98 -3.59 -5.26 6.04
N SER A 99 -4.18 -6.46 6.08
CA SER A 99 -3.71 -7.52 6.97
C SER A 99 -4.01 -8.88 6.35
N ALA A 100 -3.25 -9.87 6.79
CA ALA A 100 -3.46 -11.24 6.33
C ALA A 100 -4.80 -11.76 6.82
N GLY A 101 -5.55 -12.41 5.93
CA GLY A 101 -6.80 -13.04 6.30
C GLY A 101 -7.98 -12.11 6.52
N GLY A 102 -7.83 -10.81 6.25
CA GLY A 102 -8.92 -9.86 6.33
C GLY A 102 -9.50 -9.63 7.71
N ILE A 103 -8.84 -10.12 8.73
CA ILE A 103 -9.31 -9.97 10.09
C ILE A 103 -8.34 -9.06 10.84
N ALA A 104 -8.83 -7.96 11.21
CA ALA A 104 -8.05 -7.00 11.97
C ALA A 104 -7.76 -7.51 13.37
#